data_e9f71fdfce2eed1bfbd9aa300f05e0e7
#
_entry.id   e9f71fdfce2eed1bfbd9aa300f05e0e7
#
_cell.length_a   1.000
_cell.length_b   1.000
_cell.length_c   1.000
_cell.angle_alpha   90.00
_cell.angle_beta   90.00
_cell.angle_gamma   90.00
#
_symmetry.space_group_name_H-M   'P 1'
#
loop_
_entity.id
_entity.type
_entity.pdbx_description
1 polymer ?
#
loop_
_entity_poly.entity_id
_entity_poly.type
_entity_poly.pdbx_seq_one_letter_code
_entity_poly.pdbx_strand_id
1 'polypeptide(L)'
;NNGYWDVFASDLDKDGDKDILSADYYNGKITLFKNTFDAMVPTVSSVSSTNNNGTYKIGDVIKVTVNWSEAATVTGTPVIKLETGITDQYATYASGSTTTTFTFNYTVTASDTTADLDYTSTSALELNGGTIKDASGNQANLTLASPGASGSLSANKEINIDGNVPTVSSVTSTKANGGYTVGASIPITITFNQTINVTGTPRLTLETGTTDGVVDYASGTGTPTLIFNYVVAAGHNSSNLDYVSATTGEV
;
A
#
# COMPACT_ATOMS: atom_id res chain seq x y z
N ASN A 1 -10.08 -71.68 -12.47
CA ASN A 1 -8.84 -70.84 -12.62
C ASN A 1 -9.18 -69.47 -12.14
N ASN A 2 -8.81 -69.14 -10.88
CA ASN A 2 -8.96 -67.80 -10.35
C ASN A 2 -7.81 -66.96 -10.89
N GLY A 3 -8.06 -66.17 -11.95
CA GLY A 3 -7.17 -65.13 -12.37
C GLY A 3 -7.11 -64.08 -11.28
N TYR A 4 -5.93 -63.84 -10.72
CA TYR A 4 -5.73 -62.77 -9.76
C TYR A 4 -5.64 -61.45 -10.56
N TRP A 5 -6.56 -60.59 -10.25
CA TRP A 5 -6.49 -59.19 -10.65
C TRP A 5 -5.72 -58.45 -9.56
N ASP A 6 -4.61 -57.86 -9.90
CA ASP A 6 -3.91 -57.01 -8.95
C ASP A 6 -4.23 -55.56 -9.27
N VAL A 7 -4.61 -54.82 -8.24
CA VAL A 7 -4.97 -53.40 -8.33
C VAL A 7 -4.08 -52.65 -7.38
N PHE A 8 -3.33 -51.74 -7.93
CA PHE A 8 -2.41 -50.87 -7.18
C PHE A 8 -2.88 -49.44 -7.28
N ALA A 9 -2.89 -48.71 -6.14
CA ALA A 9 -3.25 -47.30 -6.07
C ALA A 9 -2.06 -46.46 -5.63
N SER A 10 -1.62 -45.53 -6.47
CA SER A 10 -0.52 -44.59 -6.21
C SER A 10 -0.74 -43.32 -6.99
N ASP A 11 -0.23 -42.21 -6.48
CA ASP A 11 -0.12 -40.93 -7.21
C ASP A 11 0.98 -41.07 -8.26
N LEU A 12 0.60 -41.34 -9.51
CA LEU A 12 1.54 -41.67 -10.60
C LEU A 12 1.94 -40.43 -11.42
N ASP A 13 1.08 -39.43 -11.49
CA ASP A 13 1.37 -38.19 -12.20
C ASP A 13 1.71 -37.01 -11.27
N LYS A 14 1.68 -37.26 -9.95
CA LYS A 14 2.06 -36.32 -8.89
C LYS A 14 1.14 -35.10 -8.79
N ASP A 15 -0.15 -35.31 -9.08
CA ASP A 15 -1.19 -34.30 -8.92
C ASP A 15 -1.81 -34.26 -7.51
N GLY A 16 -1.41 -35.18 -6.62
CA GLY A 16 -1.79 -35.23 -5.20
C GLY A 16 -2.89 -36.24 -4.89
N ASP A 17 -3.50 -36.85 -5.89
CA ASP A 17 -4.48 -37.93 -5.70
C ASP A 17 -3.97 -39.29 -6.16
N LYS A 18 -4.72 -40.37 -5.86
CA LYS A 18 -4.29 -41.72 -6.20
C LYS A 18 -4.94 -42.21 -7.46
N ASP A 19 -4.12 -42.57 -8.43
CA ASP A 19 -4.50 -43.32 -9.64
C ASP A 19 -4.65 -44.81 -9.35
N ILE A 20 -5.37 -45.51 -10.24
CA ILE A 20 -5.52 -46.94 -10.18
C ILE A 20 -4.80 -47.61 -11.36
N LEU A 21 -3.86 -48.49 -11.04
CA LEU A 21 -3.27 -49.44 -12.00
C LEU A 21 -3.94 -50.78 -11.86
N SER A 22 -4.46 -51.33 -12.98
CA SER A 22 -5.01 -52.67 -13.05
C SER A 22 -4.19 -53.52 -14.02
N ALA A 23 -3.78 -54.69 -13.54
CA ALA A 23 -3.08 -55.69 -14.37
C ALA A 23 -4.06 -56.76 -14.80
N ASP A 24 -4.22 -56.95 -16.11
CA ASP A 24 -4.98 -58.05 -16.71
C ASP A 24 -4.03 -59.18 -17.12
N TYR A 25 -3.96 -60.21 -16.31
CA TYR A 25 -3.08 -61.35 -16.52
C TYR A 25 -3.38 -62.09 -17.83
N TYR A 26 -4.66 -62.21 -18.22
CA TYR A 26 -5.04 -62.98 -19.42
C TYR A 26 -4.70 -62.29 -20.73
N ASN A 27 -4.73 -60.97 -20.74
CA ASN A 27 -4.42 -60.16 -21.93
C ASN A 27 -3.03 -59.54 -21.90
N GLY A 28 -2.27 -59.74 -20.82
CA GLY A 28 -0.93 -59.14 -20.65
C GLY A 28 -0.95 -57.61 -20.68
N LYS A 29 -2.06 -57.00 -20.26
CA LYS A 29 -2.28 -55.55 -20.35
C LYS A 29 -2.29 -54.92 -18.98
N ILE A 30 -1.57 -53.82 -18.85
CA ILE A 30 -1.67 -52.90 -17.72
C ILE A 30 -2.51 -51.70 -18.17
N THR A 31 -3.55 -51.40 -17.43
CA THR A 31 -4.42 -50.25 -17.68
C THR A 31 -4.27 -49.26 -16.53
N LEU A 32 -3.89 -48.02 -16.88
CA LEU A 32 -3.92 -46.90 -15.96
C LEU A 32 -5.31 -46.25 -16.02
N PHE A 33 -5.97 -46.21 -14.86
CA PHE A 33 -7.14 -45.39 -14.65
C PHE A 33 -6.68 -44.13 -13.88
N LYS A 34 -6.41 -43.06 -14.63
CA LYS A 34 -6.07 -41.82 -14.04
C LYS A 34 -7.26 -41.26 -13.24
N ASN A 35 -7.03 -40.98 -11.96
CA ASN A 35 -7.99 -40.22 -11.18
C ASN A 35 -7.86 -38.74 -11.65
N THR A 36 -8.90 -38.21 -12.22
CA THR A 36 -8.96 -36.82 -12.67
C THR A 36 -9.77 -35.96 -11.71
N PHE A 37 -10.10 -36.52 -10.54
CA PHE A 37 -10.81 -35.79 -9.50
C PHE A 37 -9.79 -35.18 -8.56
N ASP A 38 -9.38 -33.94 -8.83
CA ASP A 38 -8.56 -33.16 -7.92
C ASP A 38 -9.41 -32.77 -6.70
N ALA A 39 -9.09 -33.38 -5.56
CA ALA A 39 -9.73 -33.07 -4.27
C ALA A 39 -8.99 -32.00 -3.50
N MET A 40 -7.81 -31.58 -3.99
CA MET A 40 -7.06 -30.49 -3.39
C MET A 40 -7.68 -29.16 -3.79
N VAL A 41 -7.60 -28.19 -2.90
CA VAL A 41 -8.09 -26.83 -3.14
C VAL A 41 -6.91 -25.87 -3.01
N PRO A 42 -6.82 -24.83 -3.82
CA PRO A 42 -5.78 -23.81 -3.66
C PRO A 42 -5.83 -23.22 -2.24
N THR A 43 -4.70 -23.22 -1.56
CA THR A 43 -4.54 -22.62 -0.23
C THR A 43 -3.48 -21.55 -0.26
N VAL A 44 -3.60 -20.50 0.59
CA VAL A 44 -2.57 -19.47 0.69
C VAL A 44 -1.36 -20.02 1.41
N SER A 45 -0.20 -19.99 0.75
CA SER A 45 1.09 -20.39 1.31
C SER A 45 1.79 -19.24 2.05
N SER A 46 1.71 -18.03 1.50
CA SER A 46 2.28 -16.83 2.12
C SER A 46 1.74 -15.56 1.47
N VAL A 47 1.84 -14.46 2.20
CA VAL A 47 1.64 -13.09 1.70
C VAL A 47 2.95 -12.33 1.81
N SER A 48 3.31 -11.56 0.79
CA SER A 48 4.54 -10.77 0.73
C SER A 48 4.32 -9.52 -0.13
N SER A 49 5.40 -8.86 -0.55
CA SER A 49 5.36 -7.75 -1.48
C SER A 49 6.56 -7.75 -2.42
N THR A 50 6.38 -7.23 -3.63
CA THR A 50 7.50 -6.97 -4.55
C THR A 50 8.20 -5.65 -4.28
N ASN A 51 7.62 -4.78 -3.44
CA ASN A 51 8.27 -3.54 -3.01
C ASN A 51 9.48 -3.84 -2.11
N ASN A 52 10.45 -2.96 -2.09
CA ASN A 52 11.56 -3.03 -1.14
C ASN A 52 11.07 -2.68 0.27
N ASN A 53 11.84 -3.09 1.31
CA ASN A 53 11.61 -2.61 2.65
C ASN A 53 11.85 -1.09 2.71
N GLY A 54 11.04 -0.35 3.47
CA GLY A 54 11.17 1.09 3.58
C GLY A 54 9.85 1.80 3.87
N THR A 55 9.91 3.13 3.91
CA THR A 55 8.76 4.00 4.16
C THR A 55 8.14 4.48 2.85
N TYR A 56 6.83 4.37 2.75
CA TYR A 56 6.02 4.76 1.61
C TYR A 56 5.04 5.87 2.02
N LYS A 57 4.84 6.83 1.13
CA LYS A 57 4.05 8.04 1.35
C LYS A 57 2.87 8.13 0.39
N ILE A 58 2.04 9.14 0.57
CA ILE A 58 0.85 9.39 -0.26
C ILE A 58 1.21 9.30 -1.75
N GLY A 59 0.40 8.51 -2.49
CA GLY A 59 0.56 8.25 -3.92
C GLY A 59 1.46 7.08 -4.28
N ASP A 60 2.28 6.57 -3.35
CA ASP A 60 3.07 5.37 -3.59
C ASP A 60 2.18 4.13 -3.70
N VAL A 61 2.57 3.18 -4.55
CA VAL A 61 1.84 1.93 -4.77
C VAL A 61 2.57 0.76 -4.13
N ILE A 62 1.89 0.05 -3.24
CA ILE A 62 2.35 -1.19 -2.64
C ILE A 62 1.74 -2.36 -3.41
N LYS A 63 2.60 -3.25 -3.92
CA LYS A 63 2.20 -4.47 -4.63
C LYS A 63 2.26 -5.66 -3.67
N VAL A 64 1.14 -5.95 -3.03
CA VAL A 64 1.00 -7.12 -2.16
C VAL A 64 0.87 -8.37 -3.02
N THR A 65 1.65 -9.41 -2.71
CA THR A 65 1.61 -10.70 -3.41
C THR A 65 1.06 -11.80 -2.50
N VAL A 66 0.12 -12.58 -3.01
CA VAL A 66 -0.39 -13.79 -2.38
C VAL A 66 0.12 -14.99 -3.14
N ASN A 67 0.86 -15.86 -2.46
CA ASN A 67 1.37 -17.11 -3.02
C ASN A 67 0.44 -18.27 -2.65
N TRP A 68 0.12 -19.09 -3.63
CA TRP A 68 -0.81 -20.22 -3.52
C TRP A 68 -0.09 -21.56 -3.56
N SER A 69 -0.68 -22.59 -2.99
CA SER A 69 -0.17 -23.98 -3.07
C SER A 69 -0.13 -24.49 -4.51
N GLU A 70 -1.03 -24.01 -5.36
CA GLU A 70 -1.18 -24.37 -6.77
C GLU A 70 -1.69 -23.20 -7.61
N ALA A 71 -1.71 -23.35 -8.94
CA ALA A 71 -2.20 -22.33 -9.84
C ALA A 71 -3.72 -22.21 -9.75
N ALA A 72 -4.22 -20.98 -9.68
CA ALA A 72 -5.65 -20.70 -9.63
C ALA A 72 -6.07 -19.62 -10.61
N THR A 73 -7.32 -19.64 -11.01
CA THR A 73 -7.96 -18.69 -11.94
C THR A 73 -8.84 -17.72 -11.16
N VAL A 74 -8.67 -16.44 -11.42
CA VAL A 74 -9.43 -15.35 -10.80
C VAL A 74 -10.50 -14.84 -11.76
N THR A 75 -11.71 -14.62 -11.24
CA THR A 75 -12.75 -13.80 -11.88
C THR A 75 -13.13 -12.64 -10.97
N GLY A 76 -13.55 -11.53 -11.53
CA GLY A 76 -13.87 -10.32 -10.76
C GLY A 76 -12.62 -9.64 -10.18
N THR A 77 -12.81 -8.92 -9.09
CA THR A 77 -11.77 -8.12 -8.44
C THR A 77 -11.69 -8.41 -6.94
N PRO A 78 -11.14 -9.56 -6.54
CA PRO A 78 -10.87 -9.85 -5.13
C PRO A 78 -10.05 -8.74 -4.48
N VAL A 79 -10.16 -8.61 -3.16
CA VAL A 79 -9.47 -7.57 -2.38
C VAL A 79 -8.82 -8.15 -1.14
N ILE A 80 -7.81 -7.46 -0.61
CA ILE A 80 -7.21 -7.74 0.69
C ILE A 80 -7.37 -6.49 1.56
N LYS A 81 -7.99 -6.64 2.72
CA LYS A 81 -8.12 -5.55 3.69
C LYS A 81 -6.83 -5.40 4.48
N LEU A 82 -6.19 -4.24 4.38
CA LEU A 82 -4.91 -3.90 4.99
C LEU A 82 -5.11 -3.06 6.24
N GLU A 83 -4.30 -3.30 7.27
CA GLU A 83 -4.21 -2.48 8.48
C GLU A 83 -3.39 -1.22 8.18
N THR A 84 -4.07 -0.10 7.96
CA THR A 84 -3.46 1.17 7.58
C THR A 84 -3.78 2.30 8.56
N GLY A 85 -4.14 1.96 9.80
CA GLY A 85 -4.38 2.88 10.91
C GLY A 85 -5.86 3.03 11.26
N ILE A 86 -6.34 4.27 11.44
CA ILE A 86 -7.73 4.51 11.90
C ILE A 86 -8.76 4.00 10.89
N THR A 87 -8.46 4.07 9.62
CA THR A 87 -9.32 3.58 8.53
C THR A 87 -8.52 2.61 7.67
N ASP A 88 -8.96 1.36 7.66
CA ASP A 88 -8.32 0.31 6.86
C ASP A 88 -8.59 0.50 5.37
N GLN A 89 -7.56 0.25 4.56
CA GLN A 89 -7.65 0.31 3.10
C GLN A 89 -7.71 -1.09 2.48
N TYR A 90 -8.06 -1.13 1.19
CA TYR A 90 -8.08 -2.36 0.41
C TYR A 90 -7.00 -2.35 -0.67
N ALA A 91 -6.21 -3.41 -0.73
CA ALA A 91 -5.45 -3.75 -1.92
C ALA A 91 -6.37 -4.51 -2.90
N THR A 92 -6.42 -4.07 -4.14
CA THR A 92 -7.29 -4.62 -5.18
C THR A 92 -6.51 -5.54 -6.11
N TYR A 93 -7.08 -6.69 -6.48
CA TYR A 93 -6.47 -7.62 -7.42
C TYR A 93 -6.06 -6.92 -8.73
N ALA A 94 -4.82 -7.16 -9.15
CA ALA A 94 -4.23 -6.54 -10.35
C ALA A 94 -3.80 -7.57 -11.40
N SER A 95 -3.21 -8.70 -10.99
CA SER A 95 -2.67 -9.69 -11.94
C SER A 95 -2.33 -11.03 -11.28
N GLY A 96 -1.99 -12.03 -12.11
CA GLY A 96 -1.50 -13.34 -11.68
C GLY A 96 -2.49 -14.50 -11.88
N SER A 97 -3.67 -14.27 -12.47
CA SER A 97 -4.60 -15.36 -12.80
C SER A 97 -3.91 -16.46 -13.60
N THR A 98 -4.26 -17.72 -13.32
CA THR A 98 -3.66 -18.94 -13.87
C THR A 98 -2.22 -19.21 -13.41
N THR A 99 -1.75 -18.56 -12.37
CA THR A 99 -0.43 -18.77 -11.75
C THR A 99 -0.56 -19.06 -10.26
N THR A 100 0.56 -19.36 -9.61
CA THR A 100 0.65 -19.56 -8.16
C THR A 100 0.87 -18.26 -7.37
N THR A 101 0.96 -17.09 -8.03
CA THR A 101 1.21 -15.81 -7.36
C THR A 101 0.27 -14.74 -7.90
N PHE A 102 -0.56 -14.19 -7.02
CA PHE A 102 -1.46 -13.08 -7.34
C PHE A 102 -0.89 -11.78 -6.80
N THR A 103 -1.06 -10.71 -7.56
CA THR A 103 -0.66 -9.36 -7.16
C THR A 103 -1.89 -8.49 -6.92
N PHE A 104 -1.86 -7.77 -5.80
CA PHE A 104 -2.87 -6.79 -5.39
C PHE A 104 -2.19 -5.44 -5.22
N ASN A 105 -2.80 -4.37 -5.71
CA ASN A 105 -2.27 -3.02 -5.60
C ASN A 105 -3.02 -2.24 -4.52
N TYR A 106 -2.27 -1.63 -3.61
CA TYR A 106 -2.73 -0.62 -2.66
C TYR A 106 -1.99 0.68 -2.94
N THR A 107 -2.72 1.80 -3.03
CA THR A 107 -2.13 3.14 -3.13
C THR A 107 -2.29 3.85 -1.81
N VAL A 108 -1.18 4.35 -1.26
CA VAL A 108 -1.18 5.09 0.02
C VAL A 108 -2.00 6.35 -0.12
N THR A 109 -2.95 6.57 0.79
CA THR A 109 -3.80 7.76 0.84
C THR A 109 -3.50 8.61 2.07
N ALA A 110 -4.09 9.81 2.12
CA ALA A 110 -3.92 10.69 3.28
C ALA A 110 -4.46 10.03 4.55
N SER A 111 -3.70 10.15 5.63
CA SER A 111 -3.97 9.57 6.96
C SER A 111 -3.73 8.06 7.10
N ASP A 112 -3.32 7.36 6.05
CA ASP A 112 -2.86 5.98 6.18
C ASP A 112 -1.53 5.95 6.94
N THR A 113 -1.44 5.18 8.02
CA THR A 113 -0.22 5.08 8.83
C THR A 113 -0.07 3.71 9.45
N THR A 114 1.08 3.08 9.26
CA THR A 114 1.47 1.87 9.99
C THR A 114 2.98 1.76 10.05
N ALA A 115 3.50 1.25 11.15
CA ALA A 115 4.94 1.03 11.31
C ALA A 115 5.43 -0.20 10.51
N ASP A 116 4.53 -1.15 10.26
CA ASP A 116 4.80 -2.34 9.46
C ASP A 116 3.48 -2.87 8.88
N LEU A 117 3.33 -2.80 7.57
CA LEU A 117 2.07 -3.10 6.88
C LEU A 117 1.76 -4.58 6.92
N ASP A 118 0.57 -4.90 7.42
CA ASP A 118 -0.02 -6.23 7.32
C ASP A 118 -1.50 -6.13 6.93
N TYR A 119 -2.16 -7.25 6.77
CA TYR A 119 -3.60 -7.32 6.61
C TYR A 119 -4.29 -7.42 7.97
N THR A 120 -5.59 -7.08 8.03
CA THR A 120 -6.34 -6.92 9.30
C THR A 120 -6.59 -8.22 10.06
N SER A 121 -6.69 -9.35 9.36
CA SER A 121 -7.03 -10.65 9.96
C SER A 121 -6.77 -11.82 9.02
N THR A 122 -6.91 -13.05 9.51
CA THR A 122 -6.85 -14.28 8.70
C THR A 122 -7.96 -14.37 7.64
N SER A 123 -9.02 -13.57 7.73
CA SER A 123 -10.12 -13.48 6.76
C SER A 123 -10.09 -12.22 5.90
N ALA A 124 -8.97 -11.49 5.87
CA ALA A 124 -8.85 -10.22 5.15
C ALA A 124 -8.87 -10.36 3.62
N LEU A 125 -8.61 -11.55 3.07
CA LEU A 125 -8.74 -11.83 1.64
C LEU A 125 -10.20 -12.14 1.31
N GLU A 126 -10.82 -11.29 0.49
CA GLU A 126 -12.24 -11.36 0.14
C GLU A 126 -12.43 -11.48 -1.37
N LEU A 127 -13.38 -12.30 -1.80
CA LEU A 127 -13.70 -12.49 -3.23
C LEU A 127 -14.32 -11.25 -3.88
N ASN A 128 -14.97 -10.38 -3.09
CA ASN A 128 -15.64 -9.16 -3.57
C ASN A 128 -16.54 -9.42 -4.79
N GLY A 129 -17.36 -10.47 -4.72
CA GLY A 129 -18.26 -10.90 -5.80
C GLY A 129 -17.60 -11.70 -6.94
N GLY A 130 -16.27 -11.92 -6.86
CA GLY A 130 -15.52 -12.75 -7.81
C GLY A 130 -15.39 -14.20 -7.38
N THR A 131 -14.46 -14.92 -8.03
CA THR A 131 -14.09 -16.30 -7.67
C THR A 131 -12.58 -16.50 -7.77
N ILE A 132 -12.05 -17.42 -6.97
CA ILE A 132 -10.69 -17.97 -7.11
C ILE A 132 -10.83 -19.49 -7.11
N LYS A 133 -10.45 -20.15 -8.21
CA LYS A 133 -10.62 -21.58 -8.43
C LYS A 133 -9.40 -22.19 -9.13
N ASP A 134 -9.11 -23.46 -8.84
CA ASP A 134 -8.16 -24.24 -9.63
C ASP A 134 -8.69 -24.60 -11.03
N ALA A 135 -7.91 -25.38 -11.76
CA ALA A 135 -8.28 -25.86 -13.09
C ALA A 135 -9.43 -26.89 -13.06
N SER A 136 -9.61 -27.59 -11.94
CA SER A 136 -10.67 -28.57 -11.71
C SER A 136 -11.98 -27.93 -11.25
N GLY A 137 -11.98 -26.63 -10.95
CA GLY A 137 -13.15 -25.87 -10.51
C GLY A 137 -13.34 -25.81 -9.00
N ASN A 138 -12.38 -26.33 -8.21
CA ASN A 138 -12.44 -26.28 -6.76
C ASN A 138 -12.20 -24.85 -6.27
N GLN A 139 -13.00 -24.41 -5.30
CA GLN A 139 -12.91 -23.08 -4.71
C GLN A 139 -11.69 -22.98 -3.78
N ALA A 140 -10.90 -21.94 -3.91
CA ALA A 140 -9.77 -21.70 -3.04
C ALA A 140 -10.17 -21.48 -1.58
N ASN A 141 -9.34 -21.95 -0.65
CA ASN A 141 -9.39 -21.57 0.75
C ASN A 141 -8.63 -20.24 0.93
N LEU A 142 -9.34 -19.19 1.32
CA LEU A 142 -8.84 -17.84 1.42
C LEU A 142 -8.18 -17.50 2.78
N THR A 143 -8.08 -18.48 3.69
CA THR A 143 -7.52 -18.26 5.03
C THR A 143 -6.06 -17.87 4.94
N LEU A 144 -5.73 -16.68 5.45
CA LEU A 144 -4.37 -16.15 5.57
C LEU A 144 -3.72 -16.63 6.88
N ALA A 145 -2.39 -16.53 6.97
CA ALA A 145 -1.69 -16.65 8.24
C ALA A 145 -2.17 -15.56 9.22
N SER A 146 -2.03 -15.75 10.53
CA SER A 146 -2.31 -14.66 11.47
C SER A 146 -1.36 -13.48 11.22
N PRO A 147 -1.83 -12.22 11.25
CA PRO A 147 -0.95 -11.06 11.13
C PRO A 147 0.27 -11.15 12.07
N GLY A 148 1.46 -10.85 11.56
CA GLY A 148 2.73 -10.98 12.27
C GLY A 148 3.30 -12.40 12.37
N ALA A 149 2.51 -13.44 12.05
CA ALA A 149 3.00 -14.82 12.05
C ALA A 149 3.77 -15.16 10.77
N SER A 150 4.60 -16.21 10.83
CA SER A 150 5.29 -16.72 9.63
C SER A 150 4.31 -16.93 8.48
N GLY A 151 4.64 -16.37 7.32
CA GLY A 151 3.79 -16.38 6.12
C GLY A 151 2.90 -15.15 5.98
N SER A 152 2.80 -14.25 6.96
CA SER A 152 2.10 -12.97 6.83
C SER A 152 2.93 -11.93 6.07
N LEU A 153 2.30 -10.83 5.68
CA LEU A 153 2.98 -9.74 4.95
C LEU A 153 4.07 -9.11 5.81
N SER A 154 3.78 -8.70 7.04
CA SER A 154 4.76 -8.07 7.94
C SER A 154 5.88 -9.01 8.37
N ALA A 155 5.62 -10.33 8.48
CA ALA A 155 6.68 -11.30 8.74
C ALA A 155 7.67 -11.46 7.57
N ASN A 156 7.25 -11.14 6.35
CA ASN A 156 8.03 -11.29 5.11
C ASN A 156 8.61 -9.97 4.59
N LYS A 157 8.08 -8.82 5.02
CA LYS A 157 8.43 -7.48 4.54
C LYS A 157 8.29 -6.45 5.65
N GLU A 158 9.21 -5.50 5.67
CA GLU A 158 9.18 -4.33 6.54
C GLU A 158 8.75 -3.11 5.71
N ILE A 159 7.43 -2.90 5.61
CA ILE A 159 6.80 -1.83 4.83
C ILE A 159 6.13 -0.85 5.80
N ASN A 160 6.71 0.32 5.93
CA ASN A 160 6.20 1.41 6.75
C ASN A 160 5.33 2.34 5.88
N ILE A 161 4.15 2.72 6.35
CA ILE A 161 3.26 3.67 5.65
C ILE A 161 3.21 4.98 6.43
N ASP A 162 3.52 6.08 5.74
CA ASP A 162 3.41 7.45 6.25
C ASP A 162 2.58 8.32 5.30
N GLY A 163 1.27 8.27 5.44
CA GLY A 163 0.29 9.07 4.74
C GLY A 163 -0.04 10.40 5.46
N ASN A 164 0.80 10.84 6.40
CA ASN A 164 0.56 12.09 7.10
C ASN A 164 0.71 13.30 6.16
N VAL A 165 -0.31 14.15 6.14
CA VAL A 165 -0.26 15.43 5.45
C VAL A 165 0.36 16.48 6.38
N PRO A 166 1.41 17.20 5.93
CA PRO A 166 1.96 18.31 6.71
C PRO A 166 0.91 19.41 6.96
N THR A 167 0.84 19.90 8.19
CA THR A 167 -0.05 21.00 8.57
C THR A 167 0.74 22.13 9.20
N VAL A 168 0.35 23.39 8.93
CA VAL A 168 0.94 24.56 9.56
C VAL A 168 0.57 24.60 11.03
N SER A 169 1.57 24.62 11.91
CA SER A 169 1.40 24.76 13.37
C SER A 169 1.41 26.21 13.81
N SER A 170 2.26 27.05 13.17
CA SER A 170 2.34 28.47 13.50
C SER A 170 2.95 29.29 12.37
N VAL A 171 2.55 30.56 12.29
CA VAL A 171 3.21 31.60 11.51
C VAL A 171 3.64 32.69 12.48
N THR A 172 4.92 33.11 12.42
CA THR A 172 5.46 34.12 13.33
C THR A 172 6.67 34.82 12.73
N SER A 173 7.32 35.69 13.49
CA SER A 173 8.58 36.33 13.10
C SER A 173 9.59 36.29 14.26
N THR A 174 10.86 36.15 13.94
CA THR A 174 11.94 36.30 14.91
C THR A 174 12.30 37.78 15.17
N LYS A 175 11.71 38.70 14.40
CA LYS A 175 11.90 40.13 14.60
C LYS A 175 11.14 40.60 15.84
N ALA A 176 11.73 41.47 16.63
CA ALA A 176 11.07 42.08 17.80
C ALA A 176 9.82 42.85 17.37
N ASN A 177 8.81 42.97 18.28
CA ASN A 177 7.65 43.82 18.03
C ASN A 177 8.09 45.31 17.92
N GLY A 178 7.53 46.01 16.96
CA GLY A 178 7.85 47.42 16.73
C GLY A 178 7.43 47.94 15.35
N GLY A 179 7.60 49.22 15.13
CA GLY A 179 7.40 49.84 13.82
C GLY A 179 8.63 49.68 12.93
N TYR A 180 8.41 49.28 11.69
CA TYR A 180 9.47 49.07 10.70
C TYR A 180 9.22 49.96 9.48
N THR A 181 10.30 50.56 8.94
CA THR A 181 10.25 51.45 7.79
C THR A 181 10.76 50.78 6.53
N VAL A 182 10.59 51.45 5.40
CA VAL A 182 11.04 50.99 4.07
C VAL A 182 12.50 50.51 4.11
N GLY A 183 12.75 49.33 3.54
CA GLY A 183 14.05 48.66 3.51
C GLY A 183 14.32 47.76 4.72
N ALA A 184 13.48 47.77 5.75
CA ALA A 184 13.65 46.86 6.88
C ALA A 184 13.28 45.42 6.46
N SER A 185 14.14 44.46 6.81
CA SER A 185 13.86 43.02 6.59
C SER A 185 13.19 42.40 7.83
N ILE A 186 12.10 41.69 7.60
CA ILE A 186 11.32 40.98 8.62
C ILE A 186 11.27 39.52 8.19
N PRO A 187 12.00 38.59 8.85
CA PRO A 187 11.93 37.18 8.57
C PRO A 187 10.59 36.61 9.12
N ILE A 188 9.78 36.07 8.25
CA ILE A 188 8.56 35.37 8.60
C ILE A 188 8.87 33.87 8.63
N THR A 189 8.50 33.20 9.69
CA THR A 189 8.67 31.74 9.86
C THR A 189 7.33 31.05 9.84
N ILE A 190 7.21 30.00 9.00
CA ILE A 190 6.07 29.10 8.97
C ILE A 190 6.55 27.76 9.51
N THR A 191 5.99 27.34 10.65
CA THR A 191 6.33 26.05 11.27
C THR A 191 5.25 25.03 11.00
N PHE A 192 5.65 23.85 10.56
CA PHE A 192 4.80 22.70 10.31
C PHE A 192 4.91 21.67 11.43
N ASN A 193 3.96 20.76 11.52
CA ASN A 193 3.97 19.64 12.46
C ASN A 193 5.02 18.57 12.13
N GLN A 194 5.65 18.63 10.95
CA GLN A 194 6.67 17.69 10.48
C GLN A 194 7.66 18.36 9.51
N THR A 195 8.74 17.64 9.17
CA THR A 195 9.75 18.08 8.21
C THR A 195 9.15 18.27 6.82
N ILE A 196 9.48 19.41 6.18
CA ILE A 196 9.02 19.79 4.84
C ILE A 196 10.19 19.80 3.86
N ASN A 197 10.01 19.16 2.72
CA ASN A 197 10.90 19.29 1.57
C ASN A 197 10.26 20.22 0.54
N VAL A 198 10.87 21.37 0.32
CA VAL A 198 10.39 22.39 -0.62
C VAL A 198 10.95 22.11 -2.01
N THR A 199 10.07 22.12 -3.00
CA THR A 199 10.41 22.13 -4.43
C THR A 199 9.86 23.42 -5.05
N GLY A 200 10.61 24.04 -5.96
CA GLY A 200 10.22 25.33 -6.55
C GLY A 200 10.37 26.50 -5.56
N THR A 201 9.59 27.54 -5.75
CA THR A 201 9.63 28.78 -4.96
C THR A 201 8.23 29.12 -4.46
N PRO A 202 7.78 28.51 -3.35
CA PRO A 202 6.51 28.87 -2.72
C PRO A 202 6.50 30.35 -2.31
N ARG A 203 5.31 30.95 -2.26
CA ARG A 203 5.11 32.36 -1.93
C ARG A 203 4.19 32.53 -0.74
N LEU A 204 4.49 33.56 0.05
CA LEU A 204 3.63 34.02 1.13
C LEU A 204 3.13 35.44 0.76
N THR A 205 1.81 35.63 0.79
CA THR A 205 1.19 36.93 0.58
C THR A 205 0.84 37.56 1.93
N LEU A 206 1.37 38.73 2.19
CA LEU A 206 1.20 39.50 3.42
C LEU A 206 0.25 40.66 3.19
N GLU A 207 -0.66 40.90 4.14
CA GLU A 207 -1.52 42.09 4.17
C GLU A 207 -0.71 43.32 4.52
N THR A 208 -0.40 44.13 3.52
CA THR A 208 0.42 45.33 3.64
C THR A 208 -0.27 46.60 3.18
N GLY A 209 -1.61 46.58 3.20
CA GLY A 209 -2.47 47.73 2.88
C GLY A 209 -3.06 47.67 1.46
N THR A 210 -3.04 48.78 0.72
CA THR A 210 -3.71 48.82 -0.61
C THR A 210 -3.10 47.86 -1.62
N THR A 211 -1.83 47.48 -1.45
CA THR A 211 -1.12 46.51 -2.28
C THR A 211 -0.46 45.51 -1.36
N ASP A 212 -0.77 44.22 -1.56
CA ASP A 212 -0.22 43.14 -0.75
C ASP A 212 1.26 42.87 -1.08
N GLY A 213 2.02 42.56 -0.03
CA GLY A 213 3.41 42.15 -0.17
C GLY A 213 3.52 40.64 -0.47
N VAL A 214 4.09 40.30 -1.63
CA VAL A 214 4.37 38.88 -1.98
C VAL A 214 5.84 38.58 -1.68
N VAL A 215 6.09 37.52 -0.93
CA VAL A 215 7.43 37.14 -0.45
C VAL A 215 7.75 35.73 -0.91
N ASP A 216 8.87 35.57 -1.58
CA ASP A 216 9.37 34.28 -2.03
C ASP A 216 9.99 33.48 -0.86
N TYR A 217 9.87 32.18 -0.91
CA TYR A 217 10.56 31.23 -0.01
C TYR A 217 12.08 31.50 -0.04
N ALA A 218 12.69 31.55 1.15
CA ALA A 218 14.12 31.83 1.29
C ALA A 218 14.93 30.61 1.73
N SER A 219 14.48 29.87 2.74
CA SER A 219 15.21 28.72 3.29
C SER A 219 14.34 27.85 4.23
N GLY A 220 14.89 26.69 4.66
CA GLY A 220 14.26 25.80 5.65
C GLY A 220 13.84 24.45 5.11
N THR A 221 14.08 24.12 3.82
CA THR A 221 13.82 22.76 3.30
C THR A 221 14.60 21.71 4.11
N GLY A 222 13.99 20.54 4.33
CA GLY A 222 14.55 19.49 5.17
C GLY A 222 14.40 19.75 6.68
N THR A 223 13.61 20.78 7.08
CA THR A 223 13.27 21.08 8.48
C THR A 223 11.76 21.32 8.63
N PRO A 224 11.22 21.38 9.87
CA PRO A 224 9.81 21.73 10.08
C PRO A 224 9.52 23.22 9.88
N THR A 225 10.53 24.09 9.69
CA THR A 225 10.34 25.56 9.65
C THR A 225 10.84 26.15 8.35
N LEU A 226 9.95 26.79 7.60
CA LEU A 226 10.27 27.54 6.40
C LEU A 226 10.41 29.02 6.72
N ILE A 227 11.33 29.70 6.01
CA ILE A 227 11.66 31.13 6.22
C ILE A 227 11.36 31.90 4.94
N PHE A 228 10.65 33.05 5.11
CA PHE A 228 10.33 34.05 4.08
C PHE A 228 10.83 35.40 4.55
N ASN A 229 11.70 36.07 3.78
CA ASN A 229 12.27 37.33 4.17
C ASN A 229 11.51 38.50 3.52
N TYR A 230 10.53 39.04 4.25
CA TYR A 230 9.79 40.20 3.81
C TYR A 230 10.66 41.47 3.98
N VAL A 231 10.73 42.27 2.91
CA VAL A 231 11.36 43.60 2.95
C VAL A 231 10.27 44.65 2.77
N VAL A 232 10.16 45.56 3.76
CA VAL A 232 9.15 46.64 3.74
C VAL A 232 9.40 47.53 2.50
N ALA A 233 8.39 47.58 1.60
CA ALA A 233 8.45 48.37 0.38
C ALA A 233 7.75 49.73 0.55
N ALA A 234 8.03 50.66 -0.38
CA ALA A 234 7.33 51.94 -0.42
C ALA A 234 5.84 51.76 -0.68
N GLY A 235 4.98 52.39 0.11
CA GLY A 235 3.52 52.26 0.03
C GLY A 235 2.93 51.14 0.87
N HIS A 236 3.74 50.23 1.44
CA HIS A 236 3.28 49.22 2.37
C HIS A 236 2.96 49.85 3.73
N ASN A 237 1.77 49.56 4.27
CA ASN A 237 1.29 50.08 5.55
C ASN A 237 0.39 49.04 6.23
N SER A 238 0.80 48.57 7.38
CA SER A 238 -0.01 47.66 8.21
C SER A 238 0.17 47.99 9.67
N SER A 239 -0.90 48.11 10.43
CA SER A 239 -0.84 48.34 11.88
C SER A 239 -0.40 47.10 12.65
N ASN A 240 -0.63 45.91 12.10
CA ASN A 240 -0.17 44.63 12.58
C ASN A 240 -0.04 43.70 11.36
N LEU A 241 1.20 43.34 11.02
CA LEU A 241 1.48 42.53 9.84
C LEU A 241 0.92 41.10 10.00
N ASP A 242 0.14 40.68 9.01
CA ASP A 242 -0.42 39.36 8.93
C ASP A 242 -0.42 38.85 7.48
N TYR A 243 -0.79 37.59 7.25
CA TYR A 243 -0.98 37.04 5.91
C TYR A 243 -2.44 37.27 5.45
N VAL A 244 -2.63 37.38 4.13
CA VAL A 244 -3.92 37.80 3.53
C VAL A 244 -5.03 36.78 3.75
N SER A 245 -4.74 35.50 3.72
CA SER A 245 -5.78 34.47 3.78
C SER A 245 -5.20 33.12 4.19
N ALA A 246 -5.99 32.35 4.92
CA ALA A 246 -5.74 30.94 5.25
C ALA A 246 -6.39 29.98 4.24
N THR A 247 -6.55 30.40 2.97
CA THR A 247 -7.07 29.49 1.94
C THR A 247 -6.09 28.33 1.74
N THR A 248 -6.62 27.13 1.74
CA THR A 248 -5.88 25.93 1.28
C THR A 248 -5.55 26.13 -0.20
N GLY A 249 -4.44 26.80 -0.47
CA GLY A 249 -3.91 26.91 -1.81
C GLY A 249 -3.47 25.53 -2.26
N GLU A 250 -3.90 25.15 -3.46
CA GLU A 250 -3.37 23.99 -4.15
C GLU A 250 -1.84 24.08 -4.20
N VAL A 251 -1.18 22.99 -3.79
CA VAL A 251 0.27 22.80 -3.89
C VAL A 251 0.54 21.92 -5.11
#